data_b3736a5f5c7552c98c260e11984a5fbd
#
_entry.id   b3736a5f5c7552c98c260e11984a5fbd
#
_cell.length_a   1.000
_cell.length_b   1.000
_cell.length_c   1.000
_cell.angle_alpha   90.00
_cell.angle_beta   90.00
_cell.angle_gamma   90.00
#
_symmetry.space_group_name_H-M   'P 1'
#
loop_
_entity.id
_entity.type
_entity.pdbx_description
1 polymer ?
#
loop_
_entity_poly.entity_id
_entity_poly.type
_entity_poly.pdbx_seq_one_letter_code
_entity_poly.pdbx_strand_id
1 'polypeptide(L)'
;LNHLYLAAQLVVLPGALIFLWHRSKPMYERLRNTILATWVLSIPIYAAFPVAPPRLAHSGLVDTITTQTGLSLDSSLTTSFYNELAAVPSLHVGFAVVIGMAVAAAVRNPVFRFAWLLWGPVIGLAVVATGNHYVFDIAAGVVAAGLGYLLGAAVARMTPRSPVREPALARA
;
A
#
# COMPACT_ATOMS: atom_id res chain seq x y z
N LEU A 1 -9.35 5.40 -14.24
CA LEU A 1 -8.94 5.48 -12.83
C LEU A 1 -9.08 4.12 -12.13
N ASN A 2 -10.13 3.33 -12.44
CA ASN A 2 -10.36 2.00 -11.83
C ASN A 2 -9.21 1.03 -12.05
N HIS A 3 -8.63 0.96 -13.27
CA HIS A 3 -7.45 0.14 -13.54
C HIS A 3 -6.22 0.60 -12.74
N LEU A 4 -6.10 1.92 -12.50
CA LEU A 4 -5.02 2.48 -11.70
C LEU A 4 -5.16 2.07 -10.21
N TYR A 5 -6.39 2.10 -9.70
CA TYR A 5 -6.73 1.63 -8.35
C TYR A 5 -6.32 0.17 -8.15
N LEU A 6 -6.74 -0.71 -9.05
CA LEU A 6 -6.40 -2.14 -8.97
C LEU A 6 -4.90 -2.38 -9.18
N ALA A 7 -4.29 -1.71 -10.15
CA ALA A 7 -2.88 -1.87 -10.46
C ALA A 7 -1.97 -1.42 -9.30
N ALA A 8 -2.39 -0.44 -8.50
CA ALA A 8 -1.59 0.05 -7.38
C ALA A 8 -1.21 -1.06 -6.39
N GLN A 9 -2.14 -1.96 -6.08
CA GLN A 9 -1.91 -3.05 -5.14
C GLN A 9 -1.46 -4.35 -5.81
N LEU A 10 -2.04 -4.69 -6.96
CA LEU A 10 -1.79 -5.99 -7.59
C LEU A 10 -0.52 -6.01 -8.44
N VAL A 11 -0.08 -4.87 -8.94
CA VAL A 11 1.08 -4.76 -9.85
C VAL A 11 2.19 -3.90 -9.25
N VAL A 12 1.87 -2.67 -8.84
CA VAL A 12 2.89 -1.70 -8.42
C VAL A 12 3.50 -2.07 -7.08
N LEU A 13 2.72 -2.53 -6.12
CA LEU A 13 3.24 -2.97 -4.82
C LEU A 13 4.23 -4.15 -4.95
N PRO A 14 3.86 -5.30 -5.56
CA PRO A 14 4.82 -6.39 -5.74
C PRO A 14 5.98 -5.99 -6.65
N GLY A 15 5.74 -5.21 -7.70
CA GLY A 15 6.80 -4.70 -8.58
C GLY A 15 7.82 -3.83 -7.85
N ALA A 16 7.36 -2.94 -6.96
CA ALA A 16 8.23 -2.11 -6.13
C ALA A 16 9.06 -2.95 -5.14
N LEU A 17 8.46 -3.97 -4.54
CA LEU A 17 9.17 -4.90 -3.66
C LEU A 17 10.25 -5.67 -4.42
N ILE A 18 9.94 -6.21 -5.61
CA ILE A 18 10.90 -6.92 -6.46
C ILE A 18 12.02 -5.97 -6.90
N PHE A 19 11.67 -4.77 -7.38
CA PHE A 19 12.65 -3.74 -7.78
C PHE A 19 13.63 -3.43 -6.64
N LEU A 20 13.11 -3.14 -5.45
CA LEU A 20 13.95 -2.82 -4.29
C LEU A 20 14.74 -4.03 -3.78
N TRP A 21 14.20 -5.24 -3.90
CA TRP A 21 14.94 -6.47 -3.58
C TRP A 21 16.23 -6.57 -4.39
N HIS A 22 16.19 -6.27 -5.67
CA HIS A 22 17.37 -6.29 -6.54
C HIS A 22 18.25 -5.03 -6.40
N ARG A 23 17.63 -3.89 -6.06
CA ARG A 23 18.33 -2.60 -6.04
C ARG A 23 18.98 -2.28 -4.70
N SER A 24 18.34 -2.60 -3.58
CA SER A 24 18.80 -2.30 -2.22
C SER A 24 18.03 -3.12 -1.18
N LYS A 25 18.66 -4.17 -0.65
CA LYS A 25 18.09 -5.01 0.42
C LYS A 25 17.60 -4.22 1.63
N PRO A 26 18.33 -3.22 2.17
CA PRO A 26 17.86 -2.43 3.30
C PRO A 26 16.57 -1.65 2.99
N MET A 27 16.42 -1.12 1.77
CA MET A 27 15.22 -0.40 1.36
C MET A 27 14.04 -1.33 1.16
N TYR A 28 14.27 -2.53 0.59
CA TYR A 28 13.27 -3.58 0.50
C TYR A 28 12.77 -3.98 1.89
N GLU A 29 13.66 -4.29 2.82
CA GLU A 29 13.30 -4.69 4.19
C GLU A 29 12.49 -3.60 4.88
N ARG A 30 12.89 -2.35 4.73
CA ARG A 30 12.18 -1.20 5.28
C ARG A 30 10.78 -1.08 4.70
N LEU A 31 10.63 -1.12 3.37
CA LEU A 31 9.32 -1.03 2.71
C LEU A 31 8.43 -2.20 3.12
N ARG A 32 8.92 -3.43 3.06
CA ARG A 32 8.19 -4.64 3.47
C ARG A 32 7.69 -4.53 4.92
N ASN A 33 8.57 -4.16 5.84
CA ASN A 33 8.23 -4.04 7.26
C ASN A 33 7.21 -2.93 7.51
N THR A 34 7.33 -1.80 6.78
CA THR A 34 6.35 -0.71 6.83
C THR A 34 4.99 -1.17 6.35
N ILE A 35 4.91 -1.86 5.21
CA ILE A 35 3.65 -2.38 4.66
C ILE A 35 3.00 -3.35 5.65
N LEU A 36 3.75 -4.32 6.16
CA LEU A 36 3.25 -5.31 7.11
C LEU A 36 2.78 -4.65 8.42
N ALA A 37 3.56 -3.73 8.98
CA ALA A 37 3.19 -3.01 10.18
C ALA A 37 1.94 -2.13 9.98
N THR A 38 1.85 -1.42 8.86
CA THR A 38 0.67 -0.61 8.52
C THR A 38 -0.56 -1.49 8.42
N TRP A 39 -0.45 -2.63 7.75
CA TRP A 39 -1.55 -3.58 7.60
C TRP A 39 -2.02 -4.11 8.95
N VAL A 40 -1.08 -4.58 9.79
CA VAL A 40 -1.39 -5.08 11.15
C VAL A 40 -2.06 -4.00 12.03
N LEU A 41 -1.57 -2.74 11.97
CA LEU A 41 -2.18 -1.62 12.68
C LEU A 41 -3.60 -1.30 12.20
N SER A 42 -3.90 -1.54 10.93
CA SER A 42 -5.21 -1.23 10.36
C SER A 42 -6.28 -2.28 10.70
N ILE A 43 -5.91 -3.54 10.95
CA ILE A 43 -6.85 -4.62 11.26
C ILE A 43 -7.78 -4.28 12.45
N PRO A 44 -7.28 -3.86 13.62
CA PRO A 44 -8.16 -3.52 14.74
C PRO A 44 -9.04 -2.31 14.46
N ILE A 45 -8.58 -1.37 13.62
CA ILE A 45 -9.38 -0.20 13.23
C ILE A 45 -10.57 -0.65 12.38
N TYR A 46 -10.36 -1.52 11.39
CA TYR A 46 -11.45 -2.09 10.57
C TYR A 46 -12.44 -2.90 11.39
N ALA A 47 -11.95 -3.63 12.39
CA ALA A 47 -12.82 -4.42 13.26
C ALA A 47 -13.66 -3.55 14.23
N ALA A 48 -13.06 -2.49 14.78
CA ALA A 48 -13.72 -1.62 15.76
C ALA A 48 -14.54 -0.50 15.11
N PHE A 49 -14.21 -0.12 13.87
CA PHE A 49 -14.80 1.01 13.18
C PHE A 49 -15.06 0.69 11.70
N PRO A 50 -16.04 -0.19 11.41
CA PRO A 50 -16.38 -0.54 10.03
C PRO A 50 -17.02 0.64 9.32
N VAL A 51 -16.41 1.10 8.21
CA VAL A 51 -16.86 2.25 7.42
C VAL A 51 -17.09 1.82 5.98
N ALA A 52 -18.30 2.03 5.48
CA ALA A 52 -18.62 1.82 4.08
C ALA A 52 -18.01 2.92 3.20
N PRO A 53 -17.44 2.58 2.03
CA PRO A 53 -16.96 3.58 1.07
C PRO A 53 -18.11 4.39 0.47
N PRO A 54 -17.82 5.59 -0.08
CA PRO A 54 -18.86 6.48 -0.66
C PRO A 54 -19.78 5.79 -1.68
N ARG A 55 -19.25 4.89 -2.51
CA ARG A 55 -20.02 4.16 -3.54
C ARG A 55 -21.11 3.24 -2.95
N LEU A 56 -20.94 2.77 -1.69
CA LEU A 56 -21.90 1.92 -0.99
C LEU A 56 -22.80 2.70 -0.01
N ALA A 57 -22.48 3.96 0.28
CA ALA A 57 -23.18 4.79 1.28
C ALA A 57 -24.41 5.54 0.73
N HIS A 58 -25.07 5.04 -0.31
CA HIS A 58 -26.24 5.70 -0.96
C HIS A 58 -25.99 7.18 -1.33
N SER A 59 -24.74 7.53 -1.65
CA SER A 59 -24.32 8.90 -1.97
C SER A 59 -24.68 9.35 -3.39
N GLY A 60 -25.41 8.54 -4.18
CA GLY A 60 -25.70 8.78 -5.59
C GLY A 60 -24.50 8.50 -6.52
N LEU A 61 -23.36 8.07 -6.00
CA LEU A 61 -22.20 7.67 -6.79
C LEU A 61 -22.43 6.28 -7.38
N VAL A 62 -22.14 6.14 -8.68
CA VAL A 62 -22.20 4.86 -9.38
C VAL A 62 -20.95 4.05 -9.06
N ASP A 63 -21.08 2.77 -8.73
CA ASP A 63 -19.93 1.86 -8.61
C ASP A 63 -19.33 1.61 -10.00
N THR A 64 -18.33 2.41 -10.33
CA THR A 64 -17.64 2.34 -11.61
C THR A 64 -16.64 1.17 -11.67
N ILE A 65 -16.24 0.59 -10.55
CA ILE A 65 -15.33 -0.56 -10.56
C ILE A 65 -16.07 -1.77 -11.10
N THR A 66 -17.17 -2.15 -10.48
CA THR A 66 -17.97 -3.29 -10.92
C THR A 66 -18.48 -3.12 -12.35
N THR A 67 -18.97 -1.90 -12.70
CA THR A 67 -19.56 -1.66 -14.02
C THR A 67 -18.55 -1.56 -15.17
N GLN A 68 -17.31 -1.09 -14.92
CA GLN A 68 -16.34 -0.84 -15.99
C GLN A 68 -15.23 -1.89 -16.07
N THR A 69 -14.94 -2.62 -15.00
CA THR A 69 -13.85 -3.62 -15.00
C THR A 69 -14.36 -5.04 -15.13
N GLY A 70 -15.67 -5.27 -14.97
CA GLY A 70 -16.25 -6.62 -14.93
C GLY A 70 -15.85 -7.43 -13.68
N LEU A 71 -15.06 -6.84 -12.80
CA LEU A 71 -14.68 -7.43 -11.52
C LEU A 71 -15.78 -7.10 -10.50
N SER A 72 -16.66 -8.07 -10.24
CA SER A 72 -17.62 -7.95 -9.15
C SER A 72 -16.86 -8.02 -7.83
N LEU A 73 -16.77 -6.88 -7.14
CA LEU A 73 -16.25 -6.84 -5.77
C LEU A 73 -17.18 -7.56 -4.78
N ASP A 74 -18.44 -7.78 -5.19
CA ASP A 74 -19.46 -8.48 -4.41
C ASP A 74 -19.47 -10.00 -4.63
N SER A 75 -18.54 -10.54 -5.43
CA SER A 75 -18.45 -11.99 -5.63
C SER A 75 -17.97 -12.69 -4.35
N SER A 76 -18.44 -13.91 -4.10
CA SER A 76 -18.08 -14.69 -2.91
C SER A 76 -16.56 -14.91 -2.76
N LEU A 77 -15.82 -14.95 -3.86
CA LEU A 77 -14.35 -15.01 -3.84
C LEU A 77 -13.75 -13.65 -3.44
N THR A 78 -14.26 -12.57 -3.95
CA THR A 78 -13.74 -11.22 -3.64
C THR A 78 -14.06 -10.82 -2.20
N THR A 79 -15.28 -11.08 -1.72
CA THR A 79 -15.68 -10.78 -0.33
C THR A 79 -14.93 -11.60 0.71
N SER A 80 -14.41 -12.78 0.34
CA SER A 80 -13.53 -13.56 1.23
C SER A 80 -12.16 -12.91 1.47
N PHE A 81 -11.69 -12.05 0.54
CA PHE A 81 -10.39 -11.38 0.60
C PHE A 81 -10.50 -9.84 0.71
N TYR A 82 -11.67 -9.29 0.46
CA TYR A 82 -11.93 -7.86 0.40
C TYR A 82 -13.02 -7.48 1.39
N ASN A 83 -12.65 -6.71 2.41
CA ASN A 83 -13.62 -6.17 3.36
C ASN A 83 -14.21 -4.87 2.81
N GLU A 84 -15.47 -4.89 2.41
CA GLU A 84 -16.20 -3.73 1.88
C GLU A 84 -16.37 -2.59 2.89
N LEU A 85 -16.33 -2.90 4.18
CA LEU A 85 -16.45 -1.93 5.27
C LEU A 85 -15.09 -1.43 5.79
N ALA A 86 -14.02 -1.64 5.04
CA ALA A 86 -12.67 -1.23 5.40
C ALA A 86 -12.23 0.07 4.70
N ALA A 87 -13.09 1.11 4.69
CA ALA A 87 -12.74 2.37 4.06
C ALA A 87 -11.68 3.15 4.85
N VAL A 88 -11.69 3.10 6.18
CA VAL A 88 -10.77 3.85 7.06
C VAL A 88 -9.87 2.89 7.86
N PRO A 89 -8.55 3.07 7.78
CA PRO A 89 -7.74 3.94 6.95
C PRO A 89 -7.55 3.42 5.52
N SER A 90 -7.31 4.30 4.53
CA SER A 90 -7.04 3.89 3.15
C SER A 90 -5.65 3.26 3.00
N LEU A 91 -5.59 1.92 2.94
CA LEU A 91 -4.33 1.22 2.66
C LEU A 91 -3.81 1.48 1.24
N HIS A 92 -4.69 1.75 0.26
CA HIS A 92 -4.28 2.11 -1.09
C HIS A 92 -3.39 3.34 -1.08
N VAL A 93 -3.81 4.40 -0.39
CA VAL A 93 -3.05 5.65 -0.31
C VAL A 93 -1.85 5.49 0.62
N GLY A 94 -2.02 4.88 1.79
CA GLY A 94 -0.91 4.63 2.71
C GLY A 94 0.25 3.88 2.04
N PHE A 95 -0.06 2.80 1.33
CA PHE A 95 0.96 2.02 0.59
C PHE A 95 1.52 2.79 -0.59
N ALA A 96 0.69 3.51 -1.35
CA ALA A 96 1.16 4.30 -2.48
C ALA A 96 2.18 5.37 -2.06
N VAL A 97 1.95 6.04 -0.93
CA VAL A 97 2.88 7.04 -0.37
C VAL A 97 4.21 6.40 0.00
N VAL A 98 4.22 5.31 0.77
CA VAL A 98 5.49 4.69 1.21
C VAL A 98 6.22 4.02 0.05
N ILE A 99 5.53 3.45 -0.93
CA ILE A 99 6.12 2.91 -2.16
C ILE A 99 6.76 4.04 -2.96
N GLY A 100 6.02 5.13 -3.18
CA GLY A 100 6.51 6.30 -3.91
C GLY A 100 7.78 6.86 -3.29
N MET A 101 7.80 7.05 -1.98
CA MET A 101 8.99 7.52 -1.24
C MET A 101 10.16 6.53 -1.33
N ALA A 102 9.91 5.23 -1.17
CA ALA A 102 10.96 4.21 -1.19
C ALA A 102 11.60 4.08 -2.58
N VAL A 103 10.78 4.05 -3.64
CA VAL A 103 11.30 3.98 -5.01
C VAL A 103 11.98 5.28 -5.42
N ALA A 104 11.40 6.45 -5.08
CA ALA A 104 12.03 7.74 -5.32
C ALA A 104 13.43 7.85 -4.67
N ALA A 105 13.61 7.29 -3.48
CA ALA A 105 14.91 7.26 -2.82
C ALA A 105 15.91 6.31 -3.50
N ALA A 106 15.44 5.28 -4.20
CA ALA A 106 16.27 4.29 -4.90
C ALA A 106 16.69 4.70 -6.31
N VAL A 107 15.94 5.58 -6.96
CA VAL A 107 16.23 6.05 -8.33
C VAL A 107 17.10 7.29 -8.32
N ARG A 108 18.02 7.40 -9.31
CA ARG A 108 18.95 8.53 -9.43
C ARG A 108 18.40 9.67 -10.30
N ASN A 109 17.63 9.33 -11.33
CA ASN A 109 17.09 10.31 -12.26
C ASN A 109 16.03 11.18 -11.58
N PRO A 110 16.17 12.52 -11.58
CA PRO A 110 15.28 13.42 -10.87
C PRO A 110 13.84 13.40 -11.41
N VAL A 111 13.65 13.19 -12.70
CA VAL A 111 12.30 13.12 -13.32
C VAL A 111 11.56 11.90 -12.80
N PHE A 112 12.18 10.71 -12.82
CA PHE A 112 11.59 9.50 -12.26
C PHE A 112 11.38 9.60 -10.76
N ARG A 113 12.31 10.24 -10.04
CA ARG A 113 12.17 10.50 -8.61
C ARG A 113 10.92 11.33 -8.32
N PHE A 114 10.74 12.43 -9.06
CA PHE A 114 9.56 13.28 -8.92
C PHE A 114 8.27 12.53 -9.27
N ALA A 115 8.27 11.77 -10.38
CA ALA A 115 7.11 10.96 -10.76
C ALA A 115 6.69 9.97 -9.67
N TRP A 116 7.65 9.31 -9.00
CA TRP A 116 7.35 8.41 -7.90
C TRP A 116 6.85 9.14 -6.64
N LEU A 117 7.30 10.35 -6.36
CA LEU A 117 6.76 11.16 -5.26
C LEU A 117 5.30 11.58 -5.51
N LEU A 118 4.88 11.70 -6.77
CA LEU A 118 3.50 11.97 -7.14
C LEU A 118 2.59 10.73 -7.05
N TRP A 119 3.15 9.52 -6.88
CA TRP A 119 2.38 8.27 -6.87
C TRP A 119 1.30 8.27 -5.79
N GLY A 120 1.61 8.67 -4.56
CA GLY A 120 0.65 8.79 -3.45
C GLY A 120 -0.50 9.75 -3.78
N PRO A 121 -0.24 11.01 -4.14
CA PRO A 121 -1.26 11.97 -4.60
C PRO A 121 -2.13 11.46 -5.74
N VAL A 122 -1.55 10.80 -6.74
CA VAL A 122 -2.28 10.24 -7.89
C VAL A 122 -3.24 9.14 -7.45
N ILE A 123 -2.80 8.22 -6.58
CA ILE A 123 -3.69 7.20 -6.02
C ILE A 123 -4.74 7.83 -5.11
N GLY A 124 -4.39 8.85 -4.32
CA GLY A 124 -5.35 9.61 -3.50
C GLY A 124 -6.48 10.19 -4.35
N LEU A 125 -6.13 10.82 -5.47
CA LEU A 125 -7.13 11.33 -6.42
C LEU A 125 -7.98 10.18 -7.03
N ALA A 126 -7.34 9.08 -7.41
CA ALA A 126 -8.03 7.94 -8.02
C ALA A 126 -9.06 7.32 -7.08
N VAL A 127 -8.72 7.11 -5.79
CA VAL A 127 -9.63 6.47 -4.83
C VAL A 127 -10.84 7.35 -4.48
N VAL A 128 -10.69 8.67 -4.47
CA VAL A 128 -11.81 9.61 -4.27
C VAL A 128 -12.66 9.67 -5.53
N ALA A 129 -12.05 9.85 -6.70
CA ALA A 129 -12.77 9.95 -7.96
C ALA A 129 -13.54 8.68 -8.35
N THR A 130 -13.13 7.52 -7.84
CA THR A 130 -13.82 6.24 -8.03
C THR A 130 -14.82 5.91 -6.91
N GLY A 131 -14.99 6.80 -5.92
CA GLY A 131 -15.92 6.60 -4.81
C GLY A 131 -15.51 5.48 -3.83
N ASN A 132 -14.23 5.06 -3.83
CA ASN A 132 -13.75 4.01 -2.94
C ASN A 132 -13.37 4.53 -1.56
N HIS A 133 -13.00 5.81 -1.44
CA HIS A 133 -12.59 6.42 -0.18
C HIS A 133 -13.07 7.86 -0.07
N TYR A 134 -13.31 8.30 1.15
CA TYR A 134 -13.45 9.71 1.52
C TYR A 134 -12.06 10.38 1.61
N VAL A 135 -12.06 11.71 1.54
CA VAL A 135 -10.81 12.49 1.75
C VAL A 135 -10.20 12.21 3.13
N PHE A 136 -11.05 12.01 4.15
CA PHE A 136 -10.61 11.64 5.50
C PHE A 136 -9.84 10.32 5.53
N ASP A 137 -10.26 9.32 4.76
CA ASP A 137 -9.60 8.00 4.70
C ASP A 137 -8.17 8.11 4.18
N ILE A 138 -7.93 9.08 3.27
CA ILE A 138 -6.58 9.39 2.74
C ILE A 138 -5.68 9.85 3.87
N ALA A 139 -6.13 10.85 4.65
CA ALA A 139 -5.35 11.37 5.78
C ALA A 139 -5.07 10.28 6.81
N ALA A 140 -6.09 9.48 7.16
CA ALA A 140 -5.95 8.35 8.07
C ALA A 140 -4.96 7.29 7.51
N GLY A 141 -5.00 7.02 6.21
CA GLY A 141 -4.09 6.10 5.52
C GLY A 141 -2.64 6.56 5.57
N VAL A 142 -2.39 7.85 5.34
CA VAL A 142 -1.04 8.44 5.46
C VAL A 142 -0.52 8.36 6.90
N VAL A 143 -1.37 8.66 7.89
CA VAL A 143 -1.01 8.54 9.31
C VAL A 143 -0.71 7.10 9.67
N ALA A 144 -1.57 6.14 9.27
CA ALA A 144 -1.34 4.71 9.52
C ALA A 144 -0.03 4.23 8.89
N ALA A 145 0.30 4.67 7.67
CA ALA A 145 1.55 4.33 7.01
C ALA A 145 2.77 4.95 7.71
N GLY A 146 2.65 6.16 8.22
CA GLY A 146 3.68 6.81 9.05
C GLY A 146 3.95 6.04 10.35
N LEU A 147 2.89 5.63 11.06
CA LEU A 147 3.00 4.78 12.25
C LEU A 147 3.57 3.41 11.91
N GLY A 148 3.15 2.81 10.79
CA GLY A 148 3.70 1.56 10.29
C GLY A 148 5.19 1.66 9.98
N TYR A 149 5.65 2.78 9.42
CA TYR A 149 7.07 3.05 9.20
C TYR A 149 7.87 3.09 10.52
N LEU A 150 7.35 3.79 11.52
CA LEU A 150 8.00 3.88 12.83
C LEU A 150 8.04 2.50 13.53
N LEU A 151 6.93 1.77 13.52
CA LEU A 151 6.86 0.45 14.10
C LEU A 151 7.77 -0.55 13.37
N GLY A 152 7.72 -0.57 12.05
CA GLY A 152 8.56 -1.44 11.23
C GLY A 152 10.05 -1.16 11.43
N ALA A 153 10.44 0.12 11.63
CA ALA A 153 11.81 0.50 11.96
C ALA A 153 12.21 0.06 13.38
N ALA A 154 11.30 0.14 14.35
CA ALA A 154 11.54 -0.32 15.72
C ALA A 154 11.77 -1.84 15.76
N VAL A 155 10.88 -2.61 15.13
CA VAL A 155 10.99 -4.08 15.03
C VAL A 155 12.31 -4.48 14.35
N ALA A 156 12.70 -3.80 13.28
CA ALA A 156 13.96 -4.09 12.58
C ALA A 156 15.20 -3.85 13.45
N ARG A 157 15.15 -2.93 14.40
CA ARG A 157 16.25 -2.69 15.37
C ARG A 157 16.34 -3.78 16.45
N MET A 158 15.20 -4.37 16.80
CA MET A 158 15.10 -5.40 17.84
C MET A 158 15.46 -6.80 17.31
N THR A 159 15.39 -6.99 15.99
CA THR A 159 15.71 -8.28 15.37
C THR A 159 17.22 -8.35 15.04
N PRO A 160 18.01 -9.23 15.70
CA PRO A 160 19.42 -9.39 15.36
C PRO A 160 19.58 -9.79 13.90
N ARG A 161 20.43 -9.09 13.16
CA ARG A 161 20.81 -9.53 11.82
C ARG A 161 21.61 -10.81 11.96
N SER A 162 21.08 -11.93 11.49
CA SER A 162 21.89 -13.15 11.36
C SER A 162 23.12 -12.82 10.51
N PRO A 163 24.33 -13.14 10.96
CA PRO A 163 25.53 -12.95 10.13
C PRO A 163 25.32 -13.75 8.84
N VAL A 164 25.51 -13.08 7.71
CA VAL A 164 25.51 -13.75 6.40
C VAL A 164 26.60 -14.81 6.48
N ARG A 165 26.23 -16.10 6.50
CA ARG A 165 27.20 -17.18 6.33
C ARG A 165 27.82 -16.99 4.94
N GLU A 166 29.07 -16.56 4.89
CA GLU A 166 29.84 -16.64 3.66
C GLU A 166 29.84 -18.12 3.20
N PRO A 167 29.56 -18.38 1.92
CA PRO A 167 29.63 -19.73 1.39
C PRO A 167 31.05 -20.26 1.63
N ALA A 168 31.17 -21.44 2.23
CA ALA A 168 32.44 -22.10 2.55
C ALA A 168 33.34 -22.42 1.34
N LEU A 169 32.94 -22.04 0.13
CA LEU A 169 33.62 -22.27 -1.15
C LEU A 169 34.74 -21.25 -1.46
N ALA A 170 34.99 -20.26 -0.60
CA ALA A 170 36.07 -19.29 -0.82
C ALA A 170 37.39 -19.67 -0.15
N ARG A 171 37.51 -20.89 0.37
CA ARG A 171 38.74 -21.38 1.05
C ARG A 171 39.28 -22.68 0.46
N ALA A 172 39.17 -22.87 -0.83
CA ALA A 172 39.82 -23.95 -1.53
C ALA A 172 40.79 -23.41 -2.59
#